data_28e98690b52ceac560a3fb65fc655cd9
#
_entry.id   28e98690b52ceac560a3fb65fc655cd9
#
_cell.length_a   1.000
_cell.length_b   1.000
_cell.length_c   1.000
_cell.angle_alpha   90.00
_cell.angle_beta   90.00
_cell.angle_gamma   90.00
#
_symmetry.space_group_name_H-M   'P 1'
#
loop_
_entity.id
_entity.type
_entity.pdbx_description
1 polymer ?
#
loop_
_entity_poly.entity_id
_entity_poly.type
_entity_poly.pdbx_seq_one_letter_code
_entity_poly.pdbx_strand_id
1 'polypeptide(L)'
;MEQDKTLGEEIRQEEQQEQDIPAVTFDEFEIPSYEEWKEAVVALLKGKPFEKSMFTKTYEGITLNPIYRMEDLEGLTHNKTYPGMESNLRGANASGYIYKPWTIAQECDAKTPSEANEMVKYELLKGSTAASVVLDTATRKGYDVDTANKEEIADIGVSLSTLSDVNKLLDDVDLEKFEIDIYAGASNIALLSAVAVVCEQKKLSLKKLHGAITADPIGELALDGKLTRPLDEYYDEMAHSICWAEKFAPELKTVVVNTDVYHNGGANDIQEVAYAMNEAVTYMKSMERRGIDVNTFFFFFRFHFSIGANFFMEIATLRIVRLI
;
A
#
# COMPACT_ATOMS: atom_id res chain seq x y z
N MET A 1 -3.15 -28.84 41.80
CA MET A 1 -2.28 -29.99 41.40
C MET A 1 -3.05 -31.12 40.70
N GLU A 2 -4.26 -31.48 41.10
CA GLU A 2 -5.08 -32.48 40.39
C GLU A 2 -5.73 -31.91 39.11
N GLN A 3 -6.18 -30.67 39.12
CA GLN A 3 -6.78 -30.00 37.95
C GLN A 3 -5.78 -29.74 36.81
N ASP A 4 -4.48 -29.48 37.12
CA ASP A 4 -3.46 -29.28 36.09
C ASP A 4 -3.04 -30.61 35.40
N LYS A 5 -3.24 -31.74 36.07
CA LYS A 5 -2.97 -33.05 35.49
C LYS A 5 -4.08 -33.47 34.49
N THR A 6 -5.36 -33.18 34.83
CA THR A 6 -6.47 -33.47 33.95
C THR A 6 -6.44 -32.65 32.65
N LEU A 7 -6.09 -31.38 32.72
CA LEU A 7 -5.96 -30.52 31.53
C LEU A 7 -4.81 -30.97 30.60
N GLY A 8 -3.71 -31.41 31.19
CA GLY A 8 -2.58 -31.96 30.43
C GLY A 8 -2.87 -33.32 29.77
N GLU A 9 -3.78 -34.11 30.34
CA GLU A 9 -4.22 -35.37 29.74
C GLU A 9 -5.26 -35.15 28.65
N GLU A 10 -6.15 -34.17 28.80
CA GLU A 10 -7.13 -33.76 27.79
C GLU A 10 -6.44 -33.19 26.55
N ILE A 11 -5.46 -32.29 26.71
CA ILE A 11 -4.66 -31.74 25.59
C ILE A 11 -3.93 -32.86 24.85
N ARG A 12 -3.33 -33.83 25.56
CA ARG A 12 -2.65 -34.97 24.92
C ARG A 12 -3.62 -35.93 24.21
N GLN A 13 -4.88 -36.03 24.66
CA GLN A 13 -5.88 -36.82 23.97
C GLN A 13 -6.41 -36.11 22.72
N GLU A 14 -6.53 -34.79 22.75
CA GLU A 14 -6.85 -33.97 21.57
C GLU A 14 -5.73 -34.02 20.53
N GLU A 15 -4.46 -33.87 20.94
CA GLU A 15 -3.30 -34.03 20.05
C GLU A 15 -3.16 -35.44 19.43
N GLN A 16 -3.60 -36.50 20.14
CA GLN A 16 -3.63 -37.86 19.61
C GLN A 16 -4.82 -38.09 18.66
N GLN A 17 -5.95 -37.40 18.86
CA GLN A 17 -7.09 -37.46 17.91
C GLN A 17 -6.80 -36.71 16.61
N GLU A 18 -6.01 -35.61 16.65
CA GLU A 18 -5.56 -34.94 15.41
C GLU A 18 -4.63 -35.80 14.55
N GLN A 19 -3.89 -36.73 15.15
CA GLN A 19 -2.99 -37.62 14.41
C GLN A 19 -3.68 -38.78 13.67
N ASP A 20 -4.94 -39.06 13.99
CA ASP A 20 -5.72 -40.13 13.38
C ASP A 20 -6.61 -39.70 12.20
N ILE A 21 -6.59 -38.39 11.84
CA ILE A 21 -7.29 -37.95 10.63
C ILE A 21 -6.42 -38.33 9.42
N PRO A 22 -6.90 -39.26 8.58
CA PRO A 22 -6.12 -39.65 7.40
C PRO A 22 -5.90 -38.44 6.51
N ALA A 23 -4.66 -38.21 6.07
CA ALA A 23 -4.35 -37.15 5.13
C ALA A 23 -5.24 -37.32 3.89
N VAL A 24 -5.98 -36.27 3.55
CA VAL A 24 -6.76 -36.26 2.32
C VAL A 24 -5.76 -36.16 1.16
N THR A 25 -5.65 -37.23 0.39
CA THR A 25 -4.88 -37.27 -0.86
C THR A 25 -5.83 -37.37 -2.03
N PHE A 26 -5.39 -36.91 -3.18
CA PHE A 26 -6.13 -37.06 -4.44
C PHE A 26 -5.46 -38.10 -5.35
N ASP A 27 -4.66 -39.02 -4.79
CA ASP A 27 -3.87 -40.02 -5.52
C ASP A 27 -4.75 -41.07 -6.24
N GLU A 28 -6.01 -41.15 -5.84
CA GLU A 28 -7.03 -41.99 -6.50
C GLU A 28 -7.51 -41.43 -7.85
N PHE A 29 -7.20 -40.15 -8.13
CA PHE A 29 -7.56 -39.53 -9.40
C PHE A 29 -6.36 -39.53 -10.35
N GLU A 30 -6.52 -40.19 -11.50
CA GLU A 30 -5.51 -40.11 -12.56
C GLU A 30 -5.42 -38.69 -13.09
N ILE A 31 -4.18 -38.14 -13.17
CA ILE A 31 -3.93 -36.83 -13.73
C ILE A 31 -3.94 -36.95 -15.26
N PRO A 32 -4.95 -36.40 -15.97
CA PRO A 32 -5.01 -36.49 -17.42
C PRO A 32 -3.82 -35.75 -18.07
N SER A 33 -3.38 -36.28 -19.22
CA SER A 33 -2.39 -35.58 -20.05
C SER A 33 -2.93 -34.25 -20.60
N TYR A 34 -2.05 -33.37 -21.06
CA TYR A 34 -2.48 -32.15 -21.72
C TYR A 34 -3.30 -32.43 -22.98
N GLU A 35 -2.93 -33.45 -23.72
CA GLU A 35 -3.60 -33.88 -24.95
C GLU A 35 -5.02 -34.36 -24.68
N GLU A 36 -5.23 -35.22 -23.71
CA GLU A 36 -6.56 -35.72 -23.30
C GLU A 36 -7.45 -34.53 -22.83
N TRP A 37 -6.89 -33.62 -22.03
CA TRP A 37 -7.61 -32.43 -21.63
C TRP A 37 -7.97 -31.54 -22.84
N LYS A 38 -7.03 -31.34 -23.79
CA LYS A 38 -7.25 -30.54 -24.99
C LYS A 38 -8.32 -31.13 -25.90
N GLU A 39 -8.32 -32.46 -26.10
CA GLU A 39 -9.33 -33.15 -26.86
C GLU A 39 -10.74 -32.98 -26.26
N ALA A 40 -10.87 -33.12 -24.94
CA ALA A 40 -12.12 -32.88 -24.24
C ALA A 40 -12.62 -31.45 -24.41
N VAL A 41 -11.71 -30.43 -24.29
CA VAL A 41 -12.06 -29.04 -24.52
C VAL A 41 -12.48 -28.78 -25.97
N VAL A 42 -11.75 -29.32 -26.95
CA VAL A 42 -12.11 -29.16 -28.37
C VAL A 42 -13.51 -29.72 -28.66
N ALA A 43 -13.86 -30.88 -28.06
CA ALA A 43 -15.21 -31.43 -28.17
C ALA A 43 -16.27 -30.48 -27.59
N LEU A 44 -16.00 -29.85 -26.47
CA LEU A 44 -16.91 -28.88 -25.84
C LEU A 44 -17.04 -27.57 -26.64
N LEU A 45 -16.02 -27.18 -27.40
CA LEU A 45 -16.03 -25.95 -28.21
C LEU A 45 -16.93 -26.00 -29.43
N LYS A 46 -17.46 -27.21 -29.79
CA LYS A 46 -18.43 -27.42 -30.90
C LYS A 46 -17.97 -26.76 -32.21
N GLY A 47 -16.72 -26.94 -32.57
CA GLY A 47 -16.12 -26.44 -33.82
C GLY A 47 -15.57 -25.04 -33.78
N LYS A 48 -15.59 -24.35 -32.63
CA LYS A 48 -14.85 -23.07 -32.47
C LYS A 48 -13.35 -23.34 -32.43
N PRO A 49 -12.51 -22.49 -33.03
CA PRO A 49 -11.05 -22.63 -33.00
C PRO A 49 -10.52 -22.60 -31.56
N PHE A 50 -9.73 -23.62 -31.18
CA PHE A 50 -9.17 -23.75 -29.83
C PHE A 50 -8.34 -22.54 -29.44
N GLU A 51 -7.39 -22.09 -30.28
CA GLU A 51 -6.47 -20.98 -30.00
C GLU A 51 -7.23 -19.65 -29.75
N LYS A 52 -8.28 -19.40 -30.52
CA LYS A 52 -9.09 -18.17 -30.34
C LYS A 52 -9.98 -18.19 -29.10
N SER A 53 -10.38 -19.41 -28.67
CA SER A 53 -11.35 -19.55 -27.59
C SER A 53 -10.72 -19.71 -26.21
N MET A 54 -9.51 -20.25 -26.17
CA MET A 54 -8.88 -20.66 -24.92
C MET A 54 -7.69 -19.81 -24.50
N PHE A 55 -6.98 -19.19 -25.45
CA PHE A 55 -5.88 -18.28 -25.11
C PHE A 55 -6.38 -16.87 -24.88
N THR A 56 -5.91 -16.23 -23.81
CA THR A 56 -6.26 -14.85 -23.47
C THR A 56 -5.07 -13.94 -23.76
N LYS A 57 -5.27 -12.95 -24.61
CA LYS A 57 -4.29 -11.87 -24.80
C LYS A 57 -4.58 -10.77 -23.80
N THR A 58 -3.62 -10.47 -22.95
CA THR A 58 -3.74 -9.38 -21.99
C THR A 58 -3.46 -8.05 -22.67
N TYR A 59 -3.86 -6.96 -21.99
CA TYR A 59 -3.62 -5.60 -22.46
C TYR A 59 -2.10 -5.26 -22.47
N GLU A 60 -1.31 -5.91 -21.61
CA GLU A 60 0.14 -5.79 -21.49
C GLU A 60 0.89 -6.51 -22.63
N GLY A 61 0.18 -7.18 -23.53
CA GLY A 61 0.76 -7.93 -24.65
C GLY A 61 1.22 -9.34 -24.29
N ILE A 62 0.82 -9.85 -23.13
CA ILE A 62 1.09 -11.22 -22.69
C ILE A 62 -0.02 -12.14 -23.20
N THR A 63 0.32 -13.32 -23.69
CA THR A 63 -0.65 -14.36 -24.02
C THR A 63 -0.69 -15.39 -22.90
N LEU A 64 -1.82 -15.47 -22.21
CA LEU A 64 -2.04 -16.46 -21.16
C LEU A 64 -2.50 -17.80 -21.78
N ASN A 65 -1.88 -18.88 -21.34
CA ASN A 65 -2.31 -20.24 -21.66
C ASN A 65 -3.62 -20.57 -20.95
N PRO A 66 -4.45 -21.43 -21.51
CA PRO A 66 -5.72 -21.85 -20.90
C PRO A 66 -5.55 -22.63 -19.60
N ILE A 67 -4.41 -23.28 -19.40
CA ILE A 67 -4.04 -24.05 -18.21
C ILE A 67 -2.53 -23.99 -18.02
N TYR A 68 -2.09 -23.97 -16.77
CA TYR A 68 -0.70 -24.08 -16.36
C TYR A 68 -0.54 -25.31 -15.46
N ARG A 69 0.55 -26.05 -15.64
CA ARG A 69 0.85 -27.30 -14.96
C ARG A 69 2.19 -27.20 -14.23
N MET A 70 2.54 -28.25 -13.47
CA MET A 70 3.82 -28.29 -12.74
C MET A 70 5.04 -28.21 -13.67
N GLU A 71 4.91 -28.73 -14.88
CA GLU A 71 5.97 -28.69 -15.89
C GLU A 71 6.30 -27.25 -16.33
N ASP A 72 5.33 -26.34 -16.30
CA ASP A 72 5.53 -24.92 -16.62
C ASP A 72 6.42 -24.20 -15.59
N LEU A 73 6.62 -24.80 -14.42
CA LEU A 73 7.51 -24.28 -13.39
C LEU A 73 8.97 -24.72 -13.58
N GLU A 74 9.23 -25.66 -14.50
CA GLU A 74 10.59 -26.14 -14.76
C GLU A 74 11.45 -25.02 -15.34
N GLY A 75 12.66 -24.88 -14.81
CA GLY A 75 13.58 -23.83 -15.23
C GLY A 75 13.36 -22.47 -14.57
N LEU A 76 12.27 -22.24 -13.84
CA LEU A 76 12.05 -21.02 -13.10
C LEU A 76 12.86 -21.02 -11.80
N THR A 77 13.88 -20.17 -11.70
CA THR A 77 14.75 -20.09 -10.51
C THR A 77 14.09 -19.38 -9.34
N HIS A 78 13.24 -18.40 -9.61
CA HIS A 78 12.59 -17.55 -8.60
C HIS A 78 11.49 -18.27 -7.81
N ASN A 79 10.96 -19.40 -8.28
CA ASN A 79 9.95 -20.19 -7.55
C ASN A 79 10.52 -20.91 -6.31
N LYS A 80 11.86 -21.04 -6.22
CA LYS A 80 12.57 -21.67 -5.11
C LYS A 80 12.94 -20.71 -3.98
N THR A 81 12.59 -19.42 -4.09
CA THR A 81 12.87 -18.42 -3.05
C THR A 81 11.77 -18.40 -1.99
N TYR A 82 12.16 -18.01 -0.77
CA TYR A 82 11.25 -17.79 0.36
C TYR A 82 11.23 -16.30 0.75
N PRO A 83 10.24 -15.84 1.51
CA PRO A 83 10.26 -14.49 2.08
C PRO A 83 11.55 -14.22 2.84
N GLY A 84 12.11 -13.02 2.71
CA GLY A 84 13.38 -12.63 3.35
C GLY A 84 14.66 -13.16 2.69
N MET A 85 14.54 -13.94 1.61
CA MET A 85 15.71 -14.34 0.82
C MET A 85 16.09 -13.25 -0.18
N GLU A 86 17.32 -13.35 -0.69
CA GLU A 86 17.85 -12.47 -1.73
C GLU A 86 16.84 -12.31 -2.88
N SER A 87 16.76 -11.11 -3.44
CA SER A 87 15.77 -10.58 -4.38
C SER A 87 14.44 -10.11 -3.76
N ASN A 88 14.13 -10.46 -2.51
CA ASN A 88 12.88 -10.08 -1.82
C ASN A 88 11.58 -10.33 -2.62
N LEU A 89 11.62 -11.15 -3.66
CA LEU A 89 10.52 -11.38 -4.60
C LEU A 89 9.22 -11.81 -3.90
N ARG A 90 9.35 -12.55 -2.78
CA ARG A 90 8.22 -13.01 -1.97
C ARG A 90 8.01 -12.20 -0.69
N GLY A 91 8.72 -11.11 -0.52
CA GLY A 91 8.66 -10.23 0.65
C GLY A 91 10.01 -10.08 1.34
N ALA A 92 10.21 -8.96 2.01
CA ALA A 92 11.46 -8.61 2.67
C ALA A 92 11.65 -9.30 4.04
N ASN A 93 10.55 -9.75 4.68
CA ASN A 93 10.59 -10.34 6.01
C ASN A 93 10.47 -11.87 5.94
N ALA A 94 11.40 -12.58 6.58
CA ALA A 94 11.40 -14.06 6.62
C ALA A 94 10.13 -14.64 7.25
N SER A 95 9.58 -13.99 8.28
CA SER A 95 8.32 -14.37 8.91
C SER A 95 7.07 -13.97 8.09
N GLY A 96 7.24 -13.26 6.97
CA GLY A 96 6.12 -12.69 6.22
C GLY A 96 5.25 -11.81 7.12
N TYR A 97 3.94 -12.07 7.09
CA TYR A 97 2.95 -11.35 7.91
C TYR A 97 2.46 -12.14 9.13
N ILE A 98 3.13 -13.25 9.49
CA ILE A 98 2.76 -14.09 10.65
C ILE A 98 3.08 -13.35 11.95
N TYR A 99 4.28 -12.76 12.04
CA TYR A 99 4.71 -12.03 13.24
C TYR A 99 4.06 -10.66 13.36
N LYS A 100 4.08 -9.88 12.27
CA LYS A 100 3.45 -8.55 12.19
C LYS A 100 2.53 -8.56 10.97
N PRO A 101 1.19 -8.58 11.16
CA PRO A 101 0.24 -8.41 10.07
C PRO A 101 0.47 -7.11 9.30
N TRP A 102 0.00 -7.03 8.07
CA TRP A 102 -0.01 -5.76 7.34
C TRP A 102 -0.92 -4.74 8.02
N THR A 103 -0.59 -3.48 7.85
CA THR A 103 -1.42 -2.38 8.33
C THR A 103 -2.71 -2.31 7.54
N ILE A 104 -3.84 -2.18 8.25
CA ILE A 104 -5.16 -1.96 7.67
C ILE A 104 -5.48 -0.48 7.83
N ALA A 105 -5.58 0.23 6.71
CA ALA A 105 -5.85 1.66 6.65
C ALA A 105 -7.13 1.89 5.84
N GLN A 106 -8.27 2.02 6.53
CA GLN A 106 -9.53 2.40 5.90
C GLN A 106 -9.56 3.91 5.74
N GLU A 107 -9.67 4.41 4.52
CA GLU A 107 -9.78 5.83 4.25
C GLU A 107 -11.07 6.42 4.82
N CYS A 108 -10.93 7.52 5.57
CA CYS A 108 -12.01 8.31 6.12
C CYS A 108 -12.15 9.60 5.32
N ASP A 109 -13.24 9.72 4.55
CA ASP A 109 -13.51 10.79 3.60
C ASP A 109 -14.56 11.81 4.08
N ALA A 110 -14.79 11.84 5.39
CA ALA A 110 -15.70 12.82 6.00
C ALA A 110 -15.24 14.26 5.75
N LYS A 111 -16.19 15.18 5.70
CA LYS A 111 -15.95 16.56 5.23
C LYS A 111 -15.45 17.52 6.30
N THR A 112 -15.80 17.26 7.55
CA THR A 112 -15.38 18.08 8.69
C THR A 112 -14.39 17.34 9.58
N PRO A 113 -13.49 18.05 10.28
CA PRO A 113 -12.53 17.44 11.20
C PRO A 113 -13.18 16.58 12.29
N SER A 114 -14.33 17.00 12.81
CA SER A 114 -15.04 16.24 13.85
C SER A 114 -15.65 14.96 13.33
N GLU A 115 -16.32 14.99 12.17
CA GLU A 115 -16.86 13.80 11.52
C GLU A 115 -15.74 12.83 11.11
N ALA A 116 -14.62 13.34 10.56
CA ALA A 116 -13.46 12.52 10.25
C ALA A 116 -12.87 11.85 11.50
N ASN A 117 -12.78 12.55 12.62
CA ASN A 117 -12.36 11.99 13.91
C ASN A 117 -13.28 10.85 14.37
N GLU A 118 -14.59 11.05 14.31
CA GLU A 118 -15.57 10.01 14.68
C GLU A 118 -15.43 8.78 13.78
N MET A 119 -15.25 8.98 12.47
CA MET A 119 -15.07 7.93 11.50
C MET A 119 -13.76 7.16 11.75
N VAL A 120 -12.63 7.87 11.93
CA VAL A 120 -11.33 7.26 12.29
C VAL A 120 -11.44 6.41 13.54
N LYS A 121 -12.04 6.93 14.62
CA LYS A 121 -12.20 6.17 15.87
C LYS A 121 -13.09 4.95 15.70
N TYR A 122 -14.13 5.05 14.88
CA TYR A 122 -14.98 3.92 14.54
C TYR A 122 -14.22 2.83 13.79
N GLU A 123 -13.45 3.20 12.75
CA GLU A 123 -12.66 2.25 11.97
C GLU A 123 -11.57 1.57 12.83
N LEU A 124 -10.88 2.33 13.68
CA LEU A 124 -9.90 1.77 14.62
C LEU A 124 -10.55 0.80 15.62
N LEU A 125 -11.77 1.09 16.07
CA LEU A 125 -12.54 0.17 16.92
C LEU A 125 -12.94 -1.12 16.18
N LYS A 126 -13.16 -1.04 14.87
CA LYS A 126 -13.56 -2.18 14.02
C LYS A 126 -12.40 -3.01 13.49
N GLY A 127 -11.16 -2.62 13.73
CA GLY A 127 -9.99 -3.42 13.40
C GLY A 127 -9.03 -2.77 12.41
N SER A 128 -9.27 -1.54 11.96
CA SER A 128 -8.26 -0.75 11.30
C SER A 128 -7.07 -0.53 12.25
N THR A 129 -5.86 -0.51 11.69
CA THR A 129 -4.63 -0.33 12.46
C THR A 129 -3.92 0.99 12.13
N ALA A 130 -4.49 1.76 11.21
CA ALA A 130 -4.05 3.11 10.87
C ALA A 130 -5.22 4.10 10.88
N ALA A 131 -4.92 5.32 11.32
CA ALA A 131 -5.79 6.49 11.17
C ALA A 131 -5.55 7.07 9.77
N SER A 132 -6.34 6.65 8.79
CA SER A 132 -6.23 7.08 7.40
C SER A 132 -7.30 8.12 7.08
N VAL A 133 -6.86 9.26 6.52
CA VAL A 133 -7.74 10.41 6.28
C VAL A 133 -7.52 10.96 4.89
N VAL A 134 -8.61 11.14 4.16
CA VAL A 134 -8.63 11.82 2.87
C VAL A 134 -8.78 13.32 3.09
N LEU A 135 -7.88 14.11 2.51
CA LEU A 135 -7.96 15.58 2.52
C LEU A 135 -8.74 16.09 1.31
N ASP A 136 -9.41 17.22 1.47
CA ASP A 136 -10.06 17.91 0.36
C ASP A 136 -9.03 18.50 -0.63
N THR A 137 -9.51 18.88 -1.81
CA THR A 137 -8.67 19.44 -2.85
C THR A 137 -8.03 20.77 -2.43
N ALA A 138 -8.73 21.60 -1.68
CA ALA A 138 -8.22 22.88 -1.18
C ALA A 138 -7.02 22.67 -0.26
N THR A 139 -7.13 21.78 0.73
CA THR A 139 -6.04 21.46 1.67
C THR A 139 -4.83 20.85 0.95
N ARG A 140 -5.04 19.91 0.00
CA ARG A 140 -3.94 19.30 -0.78
C ARG A 140 -3.20 20.31 -1.65
N LYS A 141 -3.88 21.36 -2.12
CA LYS A 141 -3.27 22.47 -2.87
C LYS A 141 -2.63 23.53 -1.99
N GLY A 142 -2.78 23.42 -0.66
CA GLY A 142 -2.23 24.36 0.32
C GLY A 142 -3.04 25.66 0.44
N TYR A 143 -4.34 25.62 0.14
CA TYR A 143 -5.24 26.76 0.32
C TYR A 143 -6.04 26.63 1.61
N ASP A 144 -6.17 27.76 2.30
CA ASP A 144 -7.11 27.90 3.41
C ASP A 144 -8.53 28.15 2.88
N VAL A 145 -9.55 27.81 3.66
CA VAL A 145 -10.97 27.90 3.26
C VAL A 145 -11.43 29.31 2.85
N ASP A 146 -10.77 30.35 3.29
CA ASP A 146 -11.07 31.75 2.94
C ASP A 146 -10.47 32.17 1.59
N THR A 147 -9.48 31.43 1.09
CA THR A 147 -8.77 31.70 -0.17
C THR A 147 -9.04 30.67 -1.26
N ALA A 148 -9.53 29.48 -0.88
CA ALA A 148 -9.82 28.39 -1.81
C ALA A 148 -11.06 28.63 -2.66
N ASN A 149 -11.14 27.92 -3.78
CA ASN A 149 -12.38 27.83 -4.53
C ASN A 149 -13.42 27.05 -3.71
N LYS A 150 -14.64 27.54 -3.64
CA LYS A 150 -15.71 26.91 -2.85
C LYS A 150 -16.02 25.46 -3.25
N GLU A 151 -15.80 25.12 -4.51
CA GLU A 151 -16.02 23.78 -5.06
C GLU A 151 -14.93 22.77 -4.64
N GLU A 152 -13.77 23.26 -4.19
CA GLU A 152 -12.64 22.45 -3.74
C GLU A 152 -12.63 22.22 -2.20
N ILE A 153 -13.52 22.94 -1.47
CA ILE A 153 -13.64 22.85 -0.01
C ILE A 153 -14.55 21.68 0.35
N ALA A 154 -14.02 20.72 1.10
CA ALA A 154 -14.74 19.52 1.56
C ALA A 154 -15.41 18.77 0.39
N ASP A 155 -14.78 18.73 -0.78
CA ASP A 155 -15.27 18.05 -1.98
C ASP A 155 -15.12 16.52 -1.86
N ILE A 156 -13.92 16.03 -1.62
CA ILE A 156 -13.59 14.60 -1.57
C ILE A 156 -13.16 14.12 -0.19
N GLY A 157 -12.93 15.01 0.77
CA GLY A 157 -12.42 14.69 2.09
C GLY A 157 -12.47 15.87 3.07
N VAL A 158 -11.70 15.77 4.14
CA VAL A 158 -11.71 16.74 5.23
C VAL A 158 -10.94 18.01 4.86
N SER A 159 -11.54 19.16 5.17
CA SER A 159 -10.90 20.47 5.05
C SER A 159 -10.13 20.80 6.32
N LEU A 160 -8.84 21.08 6.20
CA LEU A 160 -7.95 21.43 7.31
C LEU A 160 -7.26 22.75 7.01
N SER A 161 -7.66 23.82 7.69
CA SER A 161 -7.04 25.17 7.53
C SER A 161 -6.32 25.63 8.78
N THR A 162 -6.64 25.10 9.94
CA THR A 162 -6.11 25.59 11.21
C THR A 162 -5.59 24.47 12.09
N LEU A 163 -4.70 24.82 13.03
CA LEU A 163 -4.26 23.90 14.08
C LEU A 163 -5.46 23.36 14.90
N SER A 164 -6.51 24.14 15.07
CA SER A 164 -7.75 23.71 15.74
C SER A 164 -8.41 22.56 14.99
N ASP A 165 -8.37 22.56 13.67
CA ASP A 165 -8.98 21.49 12.85
C ASP A 165 -8.18 20.20 12.99
N VAL A 166 -6.83 20.30 12.96
CA VAL A 166 -5.97 19.13 13.19
C VAL A 166 -6.11 18.59 14.61
N ASN A 167 -6.28 19.46 15.62
CA ASN A 167 -6.58 19.03 16.99
C ASN A 167 -7.90 18.26 17.09
N LYS A 168 -8.96 18.73 16.42
CA LYS A 168 -10.26 18.04 16.39
C LYS A 168 -10.16 16.70 15.65
N LEU A 169 -9.46 16.69 14.50
CA LEU A 169 -9.26 15.47 13.71
C LEU A 169 -8.58 14.37 14.51
N LEU A 170 -7.57 14.73 15.29
CA LEU A 170 -6.76 13.78 16.07
C LEU A 170 -7.18 13.68 17.52
N ASP A 171 -8.36 14.20 17.88
CA ASP A 171 -8.83 14.15 19.26
C ASP A 171 -9.09 12.71 19.72
N ASP A 172 -8.49 12.35 20.87
CA ASP A 172 -8.56 11.00 21.44
C ASP A 172 -8.10 9.86 20.50
N VAL A 173 -7.23 10.17 19.52
CA VAL A 173 -6.52 9.19 18.69
C VAL A 173 -5.13 8.95 19.27
N ASP A 174 -4.81 7.70 19.61
CA ASP A 174 -3.50 7.30 20.13
C ASP A 174 -2.51 7.09 18.99
N LEU A 175 -1.75 8.14 18.64
CA LEU A 175 -0.74 8.15 17.59
C LEU A 175 0.57 7.41 17.96
N GLU A 176 0.74 6.97 19.22
CA GLU A 176 1.85 6.09 19.60
C GLU A 176 1.50 4.62 19.35
N LYS A 177 0.21 4.29 19.25
CA LYS A 177 -0.31 2.94 19.03
C LYS A 177 -0.70 2.68 17.60
N PHE A 178 -1.38 3.63 16.95
CA PHE A 178 -1.90 3.49 15.60
C PHE A 178 -1.07 4.30 14.61
N GLU A 179 -0.84 3.72 13.46
CA GLU A 179 -0.18 4.44 12.36
C GLU A 179 -1.07 5.60 11.89
N ILE A 180 -0.46 6.72 11.51
CA ILE A 180 -1.15 7.78 10.78
C ILE A 180 -0.92 7.59 9.29
N ASP A 181 -1.94 7.77 8.47
CA ASP A 181 -1.83 7.66 7.01
C ASP A 181 -2.59 8.78 6.32
N ILE A 182 -1.86 9.80 5.87
CA ILE A 182 -2.44 10.98 5.21
C ILE A 182 -1.61 11.33 3.97
N TYR A 183 -2.27 11.39 2.84
CA TYR A 183 -1.72 11.96 1.62
C TYR A 183 -2.00 13.48 1.60
N ALA A 184 -0.94 14.28 1.70
CA ALA A 184 -1.05 15.73 1.88
C ALA A 184 -0.98 16.53 0.56
N GLY A 185 -0.99 15.85 -0.59
CA GLY A 185 -0.90 16.50 -1.90
C GLY A 185 0.54 16.85 -2.28
N ALA A 186 0.75 18.02 -2.88
CA ALA A 186 2.07 18.42 -3.38
C ALA A 186 3.08 18.75 -2.29
N SER A 187 2.63 19.13 -1.08
CA SER A 187 3.47 19.43 0.08
C SER A 187 2.83 18.97 1.38
N ASN A 188 3.64 18.42 2.26
CA ASN A 188 3.20 17.97 3.59
C ASN A 188 3.67 18.87 4.74
N ILE A 189 4.43 19.92 4.47
CA ILE A 189 5.10 20.73 5.52
C ILE A 189 4.10 21.34 6.51
N ALA A 190 3.01 21.91 6.02
CA ALA A 190 2.00 22.53 6.88
C ALA A 190 1.35 21.50 7.81
N LEU A 191 0.94 20.37 7.26
CA LEU A 191 0.32 19.29 8.02
C LEU A 191 1.28 18.66 9.02
N LEU A 192 2.53 18.37 8.61
CA LEU A 192 3.58 17.87 9.50
C LEU A 192 3.80 18.82 10.69
N SER A 193 3.87 20.12 10.42
CA SER A 193 4.04 21.14 11.46
C SER A 193 2.86 21.14 12.44
N ALA A 194 1.62 21.06 11.92
CA ALA A 194 0.42 21.04 12.75
C ALA A 194 0.34 19.77 13.60
N VAL A 195 0.61 18.58 13.00
CA VAL A 195 0.64 17.31 13.73
C VAL A 195 1.73 17.31 14.81
N ALA A 196 2.92 17.86 14.51
CA ALA A 196 3.99 17.98 15.51
C ALA A 196 3.57 18.81 16.72
N VAL A 197 2.89 19.95 16.50
CA VAL A 197 2.35 20.78 17.58
C VAL A 197 1.26 20.05 18.37
N VAL A 198 0.37 19.30 17.70
CA VAL A 198 -0.64 18.49 18.37
C VAL A 198 0.01 17.43 19.26
N CYS A 199 1.04 16.73 18.76
CA CYS A 199 1.80 15.76 19.55
C CYS A 199 2.43 16.41 20.78
N GLU A 200 3.04 17.61 20.64
CA GLU A 200 3.62 18.35 21.75
C GLU A 200 2.54 18.72 22.80
N GLN A 201 1.40 19.26 22.36
CA GLN A 201 0.29 19.63 23.23
C GLN A 201 -0.25 18.43 24.01
N LYS A 202 -0.33 17.26 23.37
CA LYS A 202 -0.79 16.00 23.97
C LYS A 202 0.33 15.25 24.70
N LYS A 203 1.55 15.76 24.72
CA LYS A 203 2.75 15.12 25.31
C LYS A 203 3.07 13.76 24.73
N LEU A 204 2.76 13.54 23.44
CA LEU A 204 3.11 12.36 22.70
C LEU A 204 4.55 12.47 22.17
N SER A 205 5.24 11.35 22.09
CA SER A 205 6.60 11.32 21.57
C SER A 205 6.61 11.28 20.05
N LEU A 206 7.14 12.31 19.40
CA LEU A 206 7.33 12.33 17.95
C LEU A 206 8.20 11.14 17.46
N LYS A 207 9.09 10.61 18.29
CA LYS A 207 9.90 9.43 17.95
C LYS A 207 9.09 8.15 17.81
N LYS A 208 7.88 8.12 18.35
CA LYS A 208 6.95 7.01 18.24
C LYS A 208 5.87 7.26 17.17
N LEU A 209 5.81 8.46 16.63
CA LEU A 209 4.92 8.77 15.51
C LEU A 209 5.36 7.96 14.30
N HIS A 210 4.49 7.10 13.81
CA HIS A 210 4.78 6.17 12.73
C HIS A 210 3.63 6.11 11.71
N GLY A 211 3.92 5.54 10.55
CA GLY A 211 3.01 5.57 9.41
C GLY A 211 3.47 6.58 8.36
N ALA A 212 2.58 7.42 7.85
CA ALA A 212 2.91 8.32 6.75
C ALA A 212 2.09 9.62 6.75
N ILE A 213 2.78 10.72 6.55
CA ILE A 213 2.20 12.01 6.13
C ILE A 213 2.99 12.45 4.91
N THR A 214 2.48 12.11 3.73
CA THR A 214 3.28 12.10 2.51
C THR A 214 2.91 13.19 1.53
N ALA A 215 3.89 13.59 0.73
CA ALA A 215 3.71 14.48 -0.41
C ALA A 215 4.16 13.81 -1.71
N ASP A 216 3.50 14.18 -2.81
CA ASP A 216 3.75 13.73 -4.17
C ASP A 216 3.50 14.85 -5.18
N PRO A 217 4.44 15.80 -5.34
CA PRO A 217 4.24 16.93 -6.25
C PRO A 217 4.16 16.54 -7.74
N ILE A 218 4.81 15.44 -8.17
CA ILE A 218 4.67 14.98 -9.57
C ILE A 218 3.32 14.32 -9.78
N GLY A 219 2.85 13.51 -8.83
CA GLY A 219 1.51 12.93 -8.88
C GLY A 219 0.43 14.02 -8.93
N GLU A 220 0.53 15.07 -8.11
CA GLU A 220 -0.41 16.22 -8.15
C GLU A 220 -0.31 16.99 -9.48
N LEU A 221 0.90 17.13 -10.05
CA LEU A 221 1.06 17.72 -11.38
C LEU A 221 0.40 16.88 -12.45
N ALA A 222 0.52 15.55 -12.38
CA ALA A 222 -0.11 14.64 -13.33
C ALA A 222 -1.64 14.64 -13.18
N LEU A 223 -2.17 14.75 -11.96
CA LEU A 223 -3.59 14.80 -11.66
C LEU A 223 -4.24 16.09 -12.17
N ASP A 224 -3.67 17.26 -11.83
CA ASP A 224 -4.27 18.58 -12.06
C ASP A 224 -3.75 19.27 -13.32
N GLY A 225 -2.67 18.76 -13.93
CA GLY A 225 -1.99 19.39 -15.08
C GLY A 225 -1.21 20.66 -14.74
N LYS A 226 -1.24 21.12 -13.49
CA LYS A 226 -0.52 22.30 -13.00
C LYS A 226 -0.27 22.22 -11.51
N LEU A 227 0.77 22.91 -11.05
CA LEU A 227 1.03 23.16 -9.63
C LEU A 227 0.82 24.64 -9.31
N THR A 228 0.62 24.96 -8.04
CA THR A 228 0.46 26.33 -7.57
C THR A 228 1.78 27.11 -7.52
N ARG A 229 2.91 26.38 -7.45
CA ARG A 229 4.29 26.90 -7.40
C ARG A 229 5.20 26.07 -8.30
N PRO A 230 6.44 26.55 -8.62
CA PRO A 230 7.43 25.75 -9.34
C PRO A 230 7.77 24.44 -8.63
N LEU A 231 7.97 23.37 -9.40
CA LEU A 231 8.25 22.01 -8.89
C LEU A 231 9.49 21.97 -7.98
N ASP A 232 10.52 22.77 -8.28
CA ASP A 232 11.75 22.86 -7.46
C ASP A 232 11.49 23.35 -6.02
N GLU A 233 10.51 24.22 -5.81
CA GLU A 233 10.13 24.68 -4.46
C GLU A 233 9.51 23.52 -3.66
N TYR A 234 8.72 22.68 -4.29
CA TYR A 234 8.19 21.48 -3.64
C TYR A 234 9.28 20.46 -3.32
N TYR A 235 10.30 20.35 -4.16
CA TYR A 235 11.46 19.51 -3.85
C TYR A 235 12.30 20.06 -2.68
N ASP A 236 12.39 21.39 -2.51
CA ASP A 236 13.01 21.99 -1.33
C ASP A 236 12.22 21.63 -0.06
N GLU A 237 10.90 21.73 -0.10
CA GLU A 237 10.02 21.34 1.00
C GLU A 237 10.11 19.84 1.30
N MET A 238 10.17 18.98 0.28
CA MET A 238 10.38 17.54 0.44
C MET A 238 11.70 17.24 1.15
N ALA A 239 12.79 17.91 0.79
CA ALA A 239 14.07 17.76 1.48
C ALA A 239 13.97 18.20 2.95
N HIS A 240 13.29 19.31 3.24
CA HIS A 240 13.05 19.76 4.61
C HIS A 240 12.21 18.75 5.41
N SER A 241 11.18 18.14 4.81
CA SER A 241 10.35 17.13 5.47
C SER A 241 11.15 15.89 5.84
N ILE A 242 12.03 15.42 4.95
CA ILE A 242 12.94 14.29 5.20
C ILE A 242 13.90 14.61 6.34
N CYS A 243 14.61 15.75 6.28
CA CYS A 243 15.54 16.16 7.33
C CYS A 243 14.85 16.33 8.70
N TRP A 244 13.63 16.86 8.70
CA TRP A 244 12.84 16.98 9.92
C TRP A 244 12.46 15.60 10.47
N ALA A 245 11.96 14.70 9.62
CA ALA A 245 11.56 13.37 10.03
C ALA A 245 12.75 12.55 10.55
N GLU A 246 13.90 12.60 9.88
CA GLU A 246 15.13 11.95 10.33
C GLU A 246 15.51 12.35 11.76
N LYS A 247 15.33 13.61 12.09
CA LYS A 247 15.70 14.14 13.40
C LYS A 247 14.65 13.88 14.48
N PHE A 248 13.38 14.01 14.17
CA PHE A 248 12.30 14.09 15.16
C PHE A 248 11.30 12.95 15.11
N ALA A 249 11.02 12.39 13.92
CA ALA A 249 10.01 11.34 13.70
C ALA A 249 10.55 10.24 12.77
N PRO A 250 11.58 9.49 13.19
CA PRO A 250 12.33 8.59 12.31
C PRO A 250 11.50 7.43 11.74
N GLU A 251 10.34 7.11 12.31
CA GLU A 251 9.46 6.05 11.81
C GLU A 251 8.36 6.56 10.86
N LEU A 252 8.29 7.88 10.60
CA LEU A 252 7.29 8.50 9.76
C LEU A 252 7.77 8.63 8.32
N LYS A 253 7.01 8.11 7.35
CA LYS A 253 7.26 8.32 5.92
C LYS A 253 6.73 9.69 5.48
N THR A 254 7.51 10.40 4.67
CA THR A 254 7.17 11.76 4.23
C THR A 254 7.05 11.92 2.71
N VAL A 255 7.53 10.93 1.96
CA VAL A 255 7.50 10.94 0.49
C VAL A 255 6.75 9.73 -0.01
N VAL A 256 5.89 9.92 -0.99
CA VAL A 256 5.20 8.84 -1.69
C VAL A 256 5.29 9.06 -3.20
N VAL A 257 5.27 7.96 -3.94
CA VAL A 257 4.79 7.93 -5.31
C VAL A 257 3.42 7.27 -5.28
N ASN A 258 2.37 8.05 -5.57
CA ASN A 258 1.00 7.57 -5.60
C ASN A 258 0.60 7.25 -7.04
N THR A 259 0.38 5.98 -7.33
CA THR A 259 0.08 5.53 -8.70
C THR A 259 -1.39 5.66 -9.08
N ASP A 260 -2.28 6.04 -8.16
CA ASP A 260 -3.72 6.19 -8.43
C ASP A 260 -4.00 7.06 -9.65
N VAL A 261 -3.25 8.13 -9.81
CA VAL A 261 -3.39 9.05 -10.94
C VAL A 261 -3.12 8.35 -12.27
N TYR A 262 -2.15 7.46 -12.31
CA TYR A 262 -1.78 6.72 -13.52
C TYR A 262 -2.76 5.58 -13.78
N HIS A 263 -3.07 4.80 -12.76
CA HIS A 263 -4.01 3.68 -12.82
C HIS A 263 -5.39 4.16 -13.26
N ASN A 264 -5.95 5.16 -12.58
CA ASN A 264 -7.25 5.73 -12.90
C ASN A 264 -7.24 6.49 -14.23
N GLY A 265 -6.09 6.96 -14.68
CA GLY A 265 -5.86 7.51 -16.02
C GLY A 265 -5.83 6.46 -17.13
N GLY A 266 -5.89 5.16 -16.80
CA GLY A 266 -5.95 4.04 -17.75
C GLY A 266 -4.60 3.42 -18.08
N ALA A 267 -3.57 3.64 -17.27
CA ALA A 267 -2.32 2.90 -17.39
C ALA A 267 -2.56 1.41 -17.08
N ASN A 268 -1.87 0.55 -17.83
CA ASN A 268 -1.80 -0.87 -17.47
C ASN A 268 -0.69 -1.10 -16.45
N ASP A 269 -0.64 -2.29 -15.84
CA ASP A 269 0.28 -2.63 -14.74
C ASP A 269 1.75 -2.37 -15.10
N ILE A 270 2.17 -2.65 -16.33
CA ILE A 270 3.55 -2.38 -16.80
C ILE A 270 3.81 -0.87 -16.87
N GLN A 271 2.85 -0.09 -17.37
CA GLN A 271 2.97 1.37 -17.47
C GLN A 271 2.95 2.01 -16.08
N GLU A 272 2.09 1.53 -15.20
CA GLU A 272 2.00 2.02 -13.82
C GLU A 272 3.33 1.83 -13.09
N VAL A 273 3.91 0.63 -13.14
CA VAL A 273 5.25 0.36 -12.55
C VAL A 273 6.32 1.25 -13.20
N ALA A 274 6.30 1.40 -14.52
CA ALA A 274 7.28 2.22 -15.22
C ALA A 274 7.20 3.71 -14.81
N TYR A 275 6.00 4.25 -14.66
CA TYR A 275 5.81 5.63 -14.19
C TYR A 275 6.25 5.76 -12.73
N ALA A 276 5.85 4.84 -11.87
CA ALA A 276 6.23 4.84 -10.46
C ALA A 276 7.77 4.82 -10.28
N MET A 277 8.47 3.96 -11.02
CA MET A 277 9.94 3.88 -10.94
C MET A 277 10.62 5.14 -11.46
N ASN A 278 10.15 5.71 -12.60
CA ASN A 278 10.70 6.95 -13.13
C ASN A 278 10.50 8.13 -12.19
N GLU A 279 9.37 8.21 -11.54
CA GLU A 279 9.05 9.24 -10.56
C GLU A 279 9.93 9.11 -9.32
N ALA A 280 10.05 7.90 -8.75
CA ALA A 280 10.94 7.62 -7.63
C ALA A 280 12.39 7.99 -7.92
N VAL A 281 12.91 7.66 -9.11
CA VAL A 281 14.26 8.04 -9.56
C VAL A 281 14.38 9.56 -9.69
N THR A 282 13.34 10.24 -10.13
CA THR A 282 13.32 11.71 -10.25
C THR A 282 13.40 12.36 -8.87
N TYR A 283 12.62 11.89 -7.91
CA TYR A 283 12.68 12.35 -6.52
C TYR A 283 14.05 12.07 -5.90
N MET A 284 14.55 10.84 -6.02
CA MET A 284 15.86 10.46 -5.52
C MET A 284 16.96 11.41 -6.01
N LYS A 285 17.04 11.64 -7.35
CA LYS A 285 18.03 12.55 -7.96
C LYS A 285 17.85 14.00 -7.48
N SER A 286 16.61 14.44 -7.26
CA SER A 286 16.32 15.78 -6.77
C SER A 286 16.73 15.94 -5.31
N MET A 287 16.56 14.90 -4.49
CA MET A 287 17.00 14.88 -3.09
C MET A 287 18.53 14.79 -2.98
N GLU A 288 19.18 13.98 -3.81
CA GLU A 288 20.63 13.90 -3.86
C GLU A 288 21.28 15.28 -4.17
N ARG A 289 20.72 16.04 -5.13
CA ARG A 289 21.15 17.42 -5.44
C ARG A 289 21.01 18.38 -4.24
N ARG A 290 20.12 18.06 -3.29
CA ARG A 290 19.87 18.82 -2.05
C ARG A 290 20.65 18.28 -0.85
N GLY A 291 21.55 17.31 -1.10
CA GLY A 291 22.43 16.74 -0.08
C GLY A 291 21.78 15.65 0.78
N ILE A 292 20.63 15.13 0.38
CA ILE A 292 20.01 13.97 1.03
C ILE A 292 20.65 12.70 0.49
N ASP A 293 21.18 11.87 1.37
CA ASP A 293 21.73 10.55 0.99
C ASP A 293 20.63 9.62 0.48
N VAL A 294 20.97 8.76 -0.49
CA VAL A 294 20.04 7.84 -1.13
C VAL A 294 19.37 6.90 -0.14
N ASN A 295 20.12 6.38 0.84
CA ASN A 295 19.55 5.49 1.85
C ASN A 295 18.59 6.25 2.77
N THR A 296 18.94 7.49 3.15
CA THR A 296 18.04 8.36 3.91
C THR A 296 16.77 8.63 3.11
N PHE A 297 16.86 8.94 1.82
CA PHE A 297 15.69 9.14 0.97
C PHE A 297 14.77 7.91 1.00
N PHE A 298 15.28 6.71 0.68
CA PHE A 298 14.48 5.50 0.64
C PHE A 298 13.93 5.09 2.01
N PHE A 299 14.56 5.50 3.09
CA PHE A 299 14.03 5.27 4.44
C PHE A 299 12.73 6.04 4.68
N PHE A 300 12.60 7.27 4.16
CA PHE A 300 11.41 8.12 4.31
C PHE A 300 10.43 8.05 3.14
N PHE A 301 10.73 7.22 2.16
CA PHE A 301 9.95 7.03 0.94
C PHE A 301 9.04 5.79 1.02
N ARG A 302 7.92 5.82 0.30
CA ARG A 302 7.09 4.64 0.03
C ARG A 302 6.45 4.72 -1.35
N PHE A 303 6.03 3.57 -1.88
CA PHE A 303 5.10 3.47 -3.00
C PHE A 303 3.69 3.25 -2.48
N HIS A 304 2.72 3.82 -3.19
CA HIS A 304 1.31 3.51 -3.08
C HIS A 304 0.85 3.03 -4.46
N PHE A 305 0.61 1.72 -4.59
CA PHE A 305 0.11 1.13 -5.83
C PHE A 305 -1.39 0.93 -5.74
N SER A 306 -2.10 1.28 -6.81
CA SER A 306 -3.47 0.86 -7.02
C SER A 306 -3.54 -0.64 -7.29
N ILE A 307 -4.58 -1.30 -6.84
CA ILE A 307 -4.79 -2.73 -7.05
C ILE A 307 -6.07 -2.92 -7.84
N GLY A 308 -5.95 -3.43 -9.05
CA GLY A 308 -7.05 -3.70 -9.96
C GLY A 308 -7.72 -5.06 -9.72
N ALA A 309 -8.59 -5.44 -10.64
CA ALA A 309 -9.37 -6.67 -10.54
C ALA A 309 -8.65 -7.92 -11.06
N ASN A 310 -7.51 -7.78 -11.71
CA ASN A 310 -6.76 -8.90 -12.26
C ASN A 310 -5.80 -9.50 -11.23
N PHE A 311 -6.32 -10.37 -10.37
CA PHE A 311 -5.63 -10.95 -9.23
C PHE A 311 -4.19 -11.44 -9.51
N PHE A 312 -3.98 -12.15 -10.64
CA PHE A 312 -2.67 -12.71 -10.95
C PHE A 312 -1.69 -11.67 -11.47
N MET A 313 -2.17 -10.68 -12.22
CA MET A 313 -1.34 -9.56 -12.67
C MET A 313 -0.90 -8.70 -11.47
N GLU A 314 -1.80 -8.41 -10.53
CA GLU A 314 -1.48 -7.66 -9.31
C GLU A 314 -0.44 -8.38 -8.44
N ILE A 315 -0.54 -9.69 -8.29
CA ILE A 315 0.51 -10.48 -7.62
C ILE A 315 1.85 -10.34 -8.37
N ALA A 316 1.84 -10.38 -9.69
CA ALA A 316 3.05 -10.22 -10.50
C ALA A 316 3.63 -8.81 -10.34
N THR A 317 2.79 -7.77 -10.37
CA THR A 317 3.16 -6.37 -10.14
C THR A 317 3.85 -6.19 -8.79
N LEU A 318 3.24 -6.66 -7.70
CA LEU A 318 3.84 -6.56 -6.36
C LEU A 318 5.15 -7.35 -6.20
N ARG A 319 5.35 -8.39 -7.01
CA ARG A 319 6.61 -9.14 -7.03
C ARG A 319 7.70 -8.42 -7.82
N ILE A 320 7.37 -7.93 -9.02
CA ILE A 320 8.35 -7.31 -9.91
C ILE A 320 8.86 -5.98 -9.34
N VAL A 321 8.01 -5.19 -8.69
CA VAL A 321 8.39 -3.93 -8.03
C VAL A 321 9.49 -4.13 -6.98
N ARG A 322 9.54 -5.29 -6.33
CA ARG A 322 10.61 -5.60 -5.37
C ARG A 322 11.93 -6.03 -6.03
N LEU A 323 11.86 -6.41 -7.30
CA LEU A 323 13.02 -6.88 -8.06
C LEU A 323 13.73 -5.75 -8.81
N ILE A 324 12.98 -4.71 -9.21
CA ILE A 324 13.49 -3.53 -9.90
C ILE A 324 14.17 -2.59 -8.90
#